data_96e378bfac768d14ee953c55389e3718
#
_entry.id   96e378bfac768d14ee953c55389e3718
#
_cell.length_a   1.000
_cell.length_b   1.000
_cell.length_c   1.000
_cell.angle_alpha   90.00
_cell.angle_beta   90.00
_cell.angle_gamma   90.00
#
_symmetry.space_group_name_H-M   'P 1'
#
loop_
_entity.id
_entity.type
_entity.pdbx_description
1 polymer ?
#
loop_
_entity_poly.entity_id
_entity_poly.type
_entity_poly.pdbx_seq_one_letter_code
_entity_poly.pdbx_strand_id
1 'polypeptide(L)'
;IRIVAGKTSVYCALYAIFAFFLLGLLPHFFSIPNIGNGLYIVLLLIPYLMATSFLGLAASRYFTDSEAPLLMIAFFSVGLIFLSGVSYPMELMPWYWKVVHYIFPAALGTLAFVKLNSMGASMADIRPEYITLWIQALIYFTISIWVYKKKLESNLIS
;
A
#
# COMPACT_ATOMS: atom_id res chain seq x y z
N ILE A 1 11.03 -1.57 -18.26
CA ILE A 1 10.98 -0.41 -17.36
C ILE A 1 9.86 0.54 -17.78
N ARG A 2 9.83 1.04 -19.03
CA ARG A 2 8.82 2.02 -19.52
C ARG A 2 7.37 1.54 -19.32
N ILE A 3 7.08 0.27 -19.57
CA ILE A 3 5.73 -0.31 -19.41
C ILE A 3 5.32 -0.34 -17.91
N VAL A 4 6.21 -0.74 -17.04
CA VAL A 4 5.94 -0.78 -15.59
C VAL A 4 5.73 0.64 -15.06
N ALA A 5 6.62 1.58 -15.41
CA ALA A 5 6.49 2.97 -15.00
C ALA A 5 5.19 3.61 -15.51
N GLY A 6 4.84 3.39 -16.80
CA GLY A 6 3.60 3.91 -17.37
C GLY A 6 2.34 3.38 -16.68
N LYS A 7 2.27 2.08 -16.42
CA LYS A 7 1.13 1.49 -15.70
C LYS A 7 1.05 1.99 -14.26
N THR A 8 2.19 2.05 -13.56
CA THR A 8 2.25 2.53 -12.18
C THR A 8 1.81 3.99 -12.08
N SER A 9 2.24 4.87 -13.01
CA SER A 9 1.83 6.28 -12.97
C SER A 9 0.32 6.45 -13.10
N VAL A 10 -0.34 5.65 -13.95
CA VAL A 10 -1.81 5.67 -14.08
C VAL A 10 -2.49 5.20 -12.79
N TYR A 11 -2.02 4.10 -12.20
CA TYR A 11 -2.58 3.62 -10.94
C TYR A 11 -2.35 4.59 -9.79
N CYS A 12 -1.12 5.15 -9.67
CA CYS A 12 -0.84 6.16 -8.66
C CYS A 12 -1.71 7.42 -8.82
N ALA A 13 -1.92 7.89 -10.05
CA ALA A 13 -2.80 9.03 -10.30
C ALA A 13 -4.26 8.73 -9.91
N LEU A 14 -4.76 7.58 -10.29
CA LEU A 14 -6.12 7.14 -9.94
C LEU A 14 -6.30 7.01 -8.43
N TYR A 15 -5.38 6.33 -7.75
CA TYR A 15 -5.43 6.21 -6.29
C TYR A 15 -5.22 7.54 -5.57
N ALA A 16 -4.41 8.46 -6.11
CA ALA A 16 -4.25 9.80 -5.54
C ALA A 16 -5.55 10.59 -5.60
N ILE A 17 -6.34 10.48 -6.68
CA ILE A 17 -7.67 11.10 -6.79
C ILE A 17 -8.61 10.53 -5.73
N PHE A 18 -8.67 9.20 -5.59
CA PHE A 18 -9.48 8.56 -4.55
C PHE A 18 -9.02 8.92 -3.14
N ALA A 19 -7.72 8.97 -2.88
CA ALA A 19 -7.17 9.36 -1.61
C ALA A 19 -7.53 10.82 -1.27
N PHE A 20 -7.42 11.73 -2.23
CA PHE A 20 -7.83 13.12 -2.06
C PHE A 20 -9.31 13.24 -1.72
N PHE A 21 -10.17 12.48 -2.41
CA PHE A 21 -11.61 12.47 -2.12
C PHE A 21 -11.90 11.90 -0.72
N LEU A 22 -11.34 10.72 -0.40
CA LEU A 22 -11.63 10.02 0.85
C LEU A 22 -11.00 10.69 2.08
N LEU A 23 -9.79 11.21 1.96
CA LEU A 23 -9.03 11.76 3.09
C LEU A 23 -9.10 13.28 3.19
N GLY A 24 -9.43 13.97 2.10
CA GLY A 24 -9.57 15.42 2.05
C GLY A 24 -11.02 15.86 2.13
N LEU A 25 -11.83 15.49 1.13
CA LEU A 25 -13.20 15.98 1.01
C LEU A 25 -14.15 15.32 2.01
N LEU A 26 -14.10 14.01 2.18
CA LEU A 26 -15.06 13.29 3.01
C LEU A 26 -15.02 13.70 4.49
N PRO A 27 -13.85 13.83 5.15
CA PRO A 27 -13.77 14.32 6.52
C PRO A 27 -14.30 15.73 6.68
N HIS A 28 -14.12 16.58 5.67
CA HIS A 28 -14.64 17.95 5.68
C HIS A 28 -16.17 17.98 5.66
N PHE A 29 -16.80 17.16 4.80
CA PHE A 29 -18.26 17.07 4.72
C PHE A 29 -18.92 16.48 5.98
N PHE A 30 -18.28 15.49 6.58
CA PHE A 30 -18.81 14.81 7.77
C PHE A 30 -18.29 15.40 9.08
N SER A 31 -17.59 16.53 9.05
CA SER A 31 -17.00 17.18 10.24
C SER A 31 -16.19 16.21 11.12
N ILE A 32 -15.50 15.26 10.49
CA ILE A 32 -14.64 14.31 11.20
C ILE A 32 -13.39 15.04 11.68
N PRO A 33 -13.09 15.06 12.97
CA PRO A 33 -11.94 15.78 13.48
C PRO A 33 -10.64 15.14 12.98
N ASN A 34 -9.92 15.88 12.15
CA ASN A 34 -8.55 15.54 11.73
C ASN A 34 -7.59 16.24 12.67
N ILE A 35 -6.97 15.48 13.58
CA ILE A 35 -5.97 16.00 14.52
C ILE A 35 -4.61 16.12 13.83
N GLY A 36 -4.39 15.32 12.79
CA GLY A 36 -3.12 15.21 12.09
C GLY A 36 -2.84 16.34 11.10
N ASN A 37 -1.56 16.56 10.82
CA ASN A 37 -1.13 17.49 9.79
C ASN A 37 -1.33 16.87 8.40
N GLY A 38 -2.17 17.47 7.55
CA GLY A 38 -2.47 17.01 6.20
C GLY A 38 -1.22 16.83 5.32
N LEU A 39 -0.18 17.64 5.52
CA LEU A 39 1.08 17.52 4.79
C LEU A 39 1.77 16.16 5.08
N TYR A 40 1.75 15.70 6.32
CA TYR A 40 2.35 14.41 6.70
C TYR A 40 1.58 13.23 6.09
N ILE A 41 0.26 13.35 5.98
CA ILE A 41 -0.57 12.35 5.30
C ILE A 41 -0.22 12.28 3.82
N VAL A 42 -0.07 13.42 3.14
CA VAL A 42 0.35 13.46 1.73
C VAL A 42 1.73 12.85 1.53
N LEU A 43 2.70 13.15 2.40
CA LEU A 43 4.03 12.58 2.35
C LEU A 43 4.02 11.06 2.56
N LEU A 44 3.17 10.55 3.46
CA LEU A 44 2.97 9.11 3.68
C LEU A 44 2.37 8.41 2.45
N LEU A 45 1.42 9.08 1.77
CA LEU A 45 0.75 8.50 0.61
C LEU A 45 1.70 8.20 -0.55
N ILE A 46 2.76 8.96 -0.74
CA ILE A 46 3.70 8.76 -1.85
C ILE A 46 4.31 7.36 -1.84
N PRO A 47 5.09 6.94 -0.82
CA PRO A 47 5.67 5.60 -0.79
C PRO A 47 4.61 4.50 -0.66
N TYR A 48 3.51 4.77 0.02
CA TYR A 48 2.40 3.83 0.16
C TYR A 48 1.77 3.48 -1.20
N LEU A 49 1.41 4.49 -2.01
CA LEU A 49 0.82 4.29 -3.34
C LEU A 49 1.80 3.62 -4.31
N MET A 50 3.08 3.95 -4.22
CA MET A 50 4.11 3.29 -5.02
C MET A 50 4.25 1.81 -4.64
N ALA A 51 4.38 1.50 -3.35
CA ALA A 51 4.53 0.13 -2.86
C ALA A 51 3.32 -0.75 -3.22
N THR A 52 2.11 -0.25 -3.01
CA THR A 52 0.87 -0.97 -3.33
C THR A 52 0.69 -1.18 -4.84
N SER A 53 0.99 -0.17 -5.65
CA SER A 53 0.91 -0.27 -7.12
C SER A 53 1.91 -1.28 -7.68
N PHE A 54 3.15 -1.28 -7.20
CA PHE A 54 4.16 -2.26 -7.63
C PHE A 54 3.82 -3.68 -7.16
N LEU A 55 3.32 -3.83 -5.94
CA LEU A 55 2.85 -5.13 -5.44
C LEU A 55 1.70 -5.67 -6.30
N GLY A 56 0.70 -4.82 -6.59
CA GLY A 56 -0.43 -5.17 -7.46
C GLY A 56 0.01 -5.55 -8.87
N LEU A 57 0.96 -4.83 -9.48
CA LEU A 57 1.53 -5.17 -10.78
C LEU A 57 2.29 -6.50 -10.76
N ALA A 58 3.05 -6.77 -9.71
CA ALA A 58 3.75 -8.05 -9.55
C ALA A 58 2.75 -9.20 -9.40
N ALA A 59 1.70 -9.02 -8.59
CA ALA A 59 0.66 -10.01 -8.35
C ALA A 59 -0.21 -10.26 -9.59
N SER A 60 -0.48 -9.25 -10.42
CA SER A 60 -1.35 -9.36 -11.60
C SER A 60 -0.91 -10.42 -12.60
N ARG A 61 0.35 -10.83 -12.56
CA ARG A 61 0.88 -11.89 -13.43
C ARG A 61 0.31 -13.27 -13.13
N TYR A 62 0.03 -13.53 -11.87
CA TYR A 62 -0.41 -14.86 -11.41
C TYR A 62 -1.89 -15.12 -11.69
N PHE A 63 -2.62 -14.10 -12.09
CA PHE A 63 -4.04 -14.21 -12.41
C PHE A 63 -4.26 -14.18 -13.93
N THR A 64 -4.93 -15.19 -14.42
CA THR A 64 -5.41 -15.28 -15.81
C THR A 64 -6.84 -14.80 -15.93
N ASP A 65 -7.64 -15.04 -14.89
CA ASP A 65 -9.06 -14.70 -14.82
C ASP A 65 -9.27 -13.36 -14.11
N SER A 66 -10.32 -12.64 -14.51
CA SER A 66 -10.65 -11.33 -13.92
C SER A 66 -11.31 -11.43 -12.54
N GLU A 67 -11.92 -12.57 -12.22
CA GLU A 67 -12.69 -12.76 -10.97
C GLU A 67 -11.80 -13.20 -9.79
N ALA A 68 -10.81 -14.02 -10.05
CA ALA A 68 -9.92 -14.55 -9.01
C ALA A 68 -9.21 -13.47 -8.18
N PRO A 69 -8.68 -12.36 -8.76
CA PRO A 69 -8.10 -11.27 -7.98
C PRO A 69 -9.10 -10.59 -7.05
N LEU A 70 -10.35 -10.41 -7.47
CA LEU A 70 -11.38 -9.77 -6.66
C LEU A 70 -11.70 -10.58 -5.41
N LEU A 71 -11.90 -11.90 -5.56
CA LEU A 71 -12.15 -12.80 -4.45
C LEU A 71 -10.95 -12.85 -3.49
N MET A 72 -9.74 -12.90 -4.05
CA MET A 72 -8.53 -12.90 -3.24
C MET A 72 -8.39 -11.61 -2.43
N ILE A 73 -8.58 -10.44 -3.03
CA ILE A 73 -8.52 -9.14 -2.35
C ILE A 73 -9.58 -9.06 -1.26
N ALA A 74 -10.82 -9.48 -1.54
CA ALA A 74 -11.90 -9.47 -0.57
C ALA A 74 -11.59 -10.34 0.65
N PHE A 75 -11.04 -11.53 0.44
CA PHE A 75 -10.65 -12.44 1.52
C PHE A 75 -9.46 -11.92 2.33
N PHE A 76 -8.41 -11.45 1.66
CA PHE A 76 -7.21 -10.94 2.32
C PHE A 76 -7.42 -9.60 3.01
N SER A 77 -8.37 -8.76 2.55
CA SER A 77 -8.61 -7.43 3.12
C SER A 77 -8.97 -7.49 4.60
N VAL A 78 -9.78 -8.46 5.00
CA VAL A 78 -10.14 -8.66 6.41
C VAL A 78 -8.90 -9.03 7.24
N GLY A 79 -8.09 -9.95 6.76
CA GLY A 79 -6.83 -10.32 7.42
C GLY A 79 -5.86 -9.15 7.56
N LEU A 80 -5.75 -8.29 6.52
CA LEU A 80 -4.89 -7.12 6.53
C LEU A 80 -5.32 -6.04 7.54
N ILE A 81 -6.62 -5.90 7.82
CA ILE A 81 -7.11 -5.00 8.86
C ILE A 81 -6.63 -5.47 10.25
N PHE A 82 -6.70 -6.76 10.54
CA PHE A 82 -6.17 -7.31 11.79
C PHE A 82 -4.64 -7.18 11.86
N LEU A 83 -3.94 -7.41 10.76
CA LEU A 83 -2.49 -7.29 10.66
C LEU A 83 -1.99 -5.83 10.75
N SER A 84 -2.85 -4.85 10.52
CA SER A 84 -2.46 -3.43 10.56
C SER A 84 -2.04 -2.93 11.94
N GLY A 85 -2.35 -3.68 13.01
CA GLY A 85 -2.10 -3.23 14.38
C GLY A 85 -3.14 -2.27 14.94
N VAL A 86 -4.15 -1.90 14.15
CA VAL A 86 -5.23 -1.00 14.56
C VAL A 86 -6.30 -1.75 15.33
N SER A 87 -6.70 -2.93 14.85
CA SER A 87 -7.71 -3.77 15.51
C SER A 87 -7.11 -4.65 16.61
N TYR A 88 -5.85 -5.03 16.48
CA TYR A 88 -5.13 -5.86 17.43
C TYR A 88 -3.74 -5.27 17.70
N PRO A 89 -3.40 -4.93 18.98
CA PRO A 89 -2.13 -4.28 19.30
C PRO A 89 -0.92 -5.09 18.86
N MET A 90 0.05 -4.41 18.24
CA MET A 90 1.28 -5.04 17.72
C MET A 90 2.10 -5.76 18.81
N GLU A 91 2.04 -5.26 20.05
CA GLU A 91 2.78 -5.83 21.18
C GLU A 91 2.34 -7.25 21.49
N LEU A 92 1.04 -7.54 21.35
CA LEU A 92 0.42 -8.83 21.62
C LEU A 92 0.51 -9.81 20.45
N MET A 93 0.96 -9.34 19.26
CA MET A 93 1.11 -10.23 18.11
C MET A 93 2.29 -11.18 18.25
N PRO A 94 2.12 -12.48 17.94
CA PRO A 94 3.22 -13.42 17.78
C PRO A 94 4.21 -12.92 16.72
N TRP A 95 5.49 -13.30 16.87
CA TRP A 95 6.56 -12.82 16.01
C TRP A 95 6.34 -13.09 14.50
N TYR A 96 5.73 -14.22 14.15
CA TYR A 96 5.45 -14.58 12.75
C TYR A 96 4.39 -13.67 12.11
N TRP A 97 3.39 -13.19 12.86
CA TRP A 97 2.42 -12.21 12.36
C TRP A 97 3.06 -10.83 12.19
N LYS A 98 4.02 -10.47 13.02
CA LYS A 98 4.80 -9.24 12.84
C LYS A 98 5.60 -9.28 11.55
N VAL A 99 6.18 -10.41 11.17
CA VAL A 99 6.86 -10.57 9.87
C VAL A 99 5.87 -10.38 8.72
N VAL A 100 4.69 -10.98 8.79
CA VAL A 100 3.65 -10.82 7.75
C VAL A 100 3.18 -9.37 7.66
N HIS A 101 3.02 -8.66 8.78
CA HIS A 101 2.70 -7.23 8.82
C HIS A 101 3.70 -6.41 7.99
N TYR A 102 4.99 -6.67 8.13
CA TYR A 102 6.04 -5.97 7.38
C TYR A 102 6.14 -6.35 5.90
N ILE A 103 5.44 -7.37 5.43
CA ILE A 103 5.37 -7.73 3.99
C ILE A 103 4.30 -6.90 3.27
N PHE A 104 3.17 -6.62 3.90
CA PHE A 104 2.06 -5.94 3.24
C PHE A 104 2.08 -4.42 3.45
N PRO A 105 2.25 -3.60 2.38
CA PRO A 105 2.24 -2.15 2.51
C PRO A 105 0.92 -1.61 3.07
N ALA A 106 -0.20 -2.31 2.82
CA ALA A 106 -1.51 -1.93 3.35
C ALA A 106 -1.54 -1.93 4.89
N ALA A 107 -0.92 -2.91 5.54
CA ALA A 107 -0.86 -2.99 7.00
C ALA A 107 -0.05 -1.83 7.59
N LEU A 108 1.15 -1.59 7.07
CA LEU A 108 2.03 -0.49 7.49
C LEU A 108 1.41 0.89 7.22
N GLY A 109 0.85 1.07 6.02
CA GLY A 109 0.21 2.32 5.63
C GLY A 109 -0.98 2.67 6.51
N THR A 110 -1.83 1.69 6.84
CA THR A 110 -2.95 1.88 7.75
C THR A 110 -2.49 2.27 9.15
N LEU A 111 -1.49 1.58 9.71
CA LEU A 111 -0.94 1.91 11.03
C LEU A 111 -0.37 3.33 11.07
N ALA A 112 0.48 3.67 10.09
CA ALA A 112 1.08 4.99 9.99
C ALA A 112 0.01 6.09 9.79
N PHE A 113 -1.01 5.83 8.96
CA PHE A 113 -2.11 6.76 8.75
C PHE A 113 -2.90 7.01 10.05
N VAL A 114 -3.26 5.97 10.79
CA VAL A 114 -3.99 6.12 12.07
C VAL A 114 -3.16 6.88 13.10
N LYS A 115 -1.85 6.62 13.20
CA LYS A 115 -0.94 7.40 14.07
C LYS A 115 -0.96 8.89 13.69
N LEU A 116 -0.82 9.23 12.41
CA LEU A 116 -0.83 10.62 11.95
C LEU A 116 -2.19 11.29 12.15
N ASN A 117 -3.27 10.64 11.70
CA ASN A 117 -4.59 11.26 11.60
C ASN A 117 -5.32 11.29 12.94
N SER A 118 -5.30 10.20 13.70
CA SER A 118 -6.10 10.04 14.92
C SER A 118 -5.32 10.30 16.20
N MET A 119 -4.00 10.05 16.21
CA MET A 119 -3.15 10.25 17.38
C MET A 119 -2.35 11.55 17.32
N GLY A 120 -2.43 12.30 16.20
CA GLY A 120 -1.68 13.55 16.04
C GLY A 120 -0.16 13.36 16.03
N ALA A 121 0.32 12.16 15.68
CA ALA A 121 1.73 11.83 15.65
C ALA A 121 2.49 12.68 14.61
N SER A 122 3.78 12.88 14.85
CA SER A 122 4.69 13.57 13.92
C SER A 122 5.31 12.59 12.92
N MET A 123 5.97 13.10 11.88
CA MET A 123 6.77 12.27 10.95
C MET A 123 7.89 11.52 11.65
N ALA A 124 8.39 12.01 12.78
CA ALA A 124 9.40 11.31 13.57
C ALA A 124 8.86 10.01 14.18
N ASP A 125 7.60 10.02 14.61
CA ASP A 125 6.96 8.89 15.27
C ASP A 125 6.61 7.74 14.31
N ILE A 126 6.39 8.07 13.03
CA ILE A 126 6.09 7.08 11.97
C ILE A 126 7.32 6.77 11.09
N ARG A 127 8.49 7.24 11.50
CA ARG A 127 9.74 7.07 10.74
C ARG A 127 10.03 5.61 10.37
N PRO A 128 9.88 4.61 11.27
CA PRO A 128 10.11 3.22 10.92
C PRO A 128 9.15 2.72 9.84
N GLU A 129 7.85 3.02 9.93
CA GLU A 129 6.86 2.63 8.93
C GLU A 129 7.13 3.31 7.58
N TYR A 130 7.46 4.59 7.61
CA TYR A 130 7.76 5.38 6.41
C TYR A 130 8.98 4.85 5.65
N ILE A 131 10.08 4.55 6.36
CA ILE A 131 11.29 3.97 5.75
C ILE A 131 10.98 2.58 5.19
N THR A 132 10.24 1.75 5.93
CA THR A 132 9.86 0.41 5.49
C THR A 132 9.02 0.46 4.21
N LEU A 133 8.09 1.41 4.08
CA LEU A 133 7.29 1.60 2.85
C LEU A 133 8.17 1.96 1.65
N TRP A 134 9.22 2.77 1.82
CA TRP A 134 10.17 3.05 0.75
C TRP A 134 10.98 1.81 0.35
N ILE A 135 11.44 1.03 1.32
CA ILE A 135 12.14 -0.24 1.07
C ILE A 135 11.23 -1.20 0.32
N GLN A 136 9.97 -1.34 0.74
CA GLN A 136 8.97 -2.16 0.04
C GLN A 136 8.74 -1.68 -1.38
N ALA A 137 8.60 -0.37 -1.60
CA ALA A 137 8.43 0.18 -2.95
C ALA A 137 9.59 -0.20 -3.87
N LEU A 138 10.84 -0.13 -3.40
CA LEU A 138 12.02 -0.52 -4.15
C LEU A 138 12.06 -2.04 -4.45
N ILE A 139 11.74 -2.86 -3.45
CA ILE A 139 11.69 -4.32 -3.60
C ILE A 139 10.63 -4.71 -4.62
N TYR A 140 9.40 -4.20 -4.47
CA TYR A 140 8.28 -4.55 -5.37
C TYR A 140 8.46 -3.97 -6.77
N PHE A 141 9.11 -2.82 -6.90
CA PHE A 141 9.52 -2.30 -8.21
C PHE A 141 10.46 -3.27 -8.94
N THR A 142 11.49 -3.77 -8.24
CA THR A 142 12.44 -4.73 -8.80
C THR A 142 11.76 -6.04 -9.20
N ILE A 143 10.89 -6.56 -8.33
CA ILE A 143 10.09 -7.77 -8.60
C ILE A 143 9.19 -7.56 -9.83
N SER A 144 8.51 -6.41 -9.91
CA SER A 144 7.65 -6.09 -11.06
C SER A 144 8.41 -6.05 -12.38
N ILE A 145 9.60 -5.43 -12.40
CA ILE A 145 10.44 -5.39 -13.60
C ILE A 145 10.85 -6.82 -14.01
N TRP A 146 11.30 -7.63 -13.05
CA TRP A 146 11.72 -9.01 -13.33
C TRP A 146 10.58 -9.87 -13.89
N VAL A 147 9.40 -9.77 -13.29
CA VAL A 147 8.18 -10.48 -13.72
C VAL A 147 7.77 -10.07 -15.14
N TYR A 148 7.79 -8.78 -15.45
CA TYR A 148 7.44 -8.30 -16.80
C TYR A 148 8.49 -8.62 -17.85
N LYS A 149 9.78 -8.61 -17.50
CA LYS A 149 10.87 -9.02 -18.41
C LYS A 149 10.71 -10.49 -18.82
N LYS A 150 10.48 -11.37 -17.86
CA LYS A 150 10.29 -12.81 -18.13
C LYS A 150 9.08 -13.10 -19.02
N LYS A 151 8.01 -12.27 -18.94
CA LYS A 151 6.83 -12.39 -19.82
C LYS A 151 7.16 -12.01 -21.26
N LEU A 152 7.94 -10.96 -21.47
CA LEU A 152 8.35 -10.55 -22.83
C LEU A 152 9.21 -11.61 -23.51
N GLU A 153 10.13 -12.20 -22.77
CA GLU A 153 10.97 -13.29 -23.27
C GLU A 153 10.15 -14.54 -23.65
N SER A 154 9.17 -14.93 -22.84
CA SER A 154 8.31 -16.10 -23.15
C SER A 154 7.42 -15.89 -24.37
N ASN A 155 6.95 -14.65 -24.64
CA ASN A 155 6.11 -14.33 -25.80
C ASN A 155 6.92 -14.17 -27.11
N LEU A 156 8.25 -14.07 -27.02
CA LEU A 156 9.12 -14.00 -28.21
C LEU A 156 9.58 -15.40 -28.67
N ILE A 157 9.38 -16.43 -27.83
CA ILE A 157 9.82 -17.81 -28.11
C ILE A 157 8.61 -18.69 -28.55
N SER A 158 7.39 -18.22 -28.35
CA SER A 158 6.15 -18.85 -28.84
C SER A 158 5.70 -18.26 -30.17
#